data_a0ed2a3007deb177a466184605642057
#
_entry.id   a0ed2a3007deb177a466184605642057
#
_cell.length_a   1.000
_cell.length_b   1.000
_cell.length_c   1.000
_cell.angle_alpha   90.00
_cell.angle_beta   90.00
_cell.angle_gamma   90.00
#
_symmetry.space_group_name_H-M   'P 1'
#
loop_
_entity.id
_entity.type
_entity.pdbx_description
1 polymer ?
#
loop_
_entity_poly.entity_id
_entity_poly.type
_entity_poly.pdbx_seq_one_letter_code
_entity_poly.pdbx_strand_id
1 'polypeptide(L)'
;MTLGPLELFLIGVALAAAGGELFVRGTVGLAERSGIPPALIAVTVAAFATSSPELVVAIDSARAGVPQIALGNALGANVVNLALVFGLVLLVAPTKLTRASLRRDLPAALALPAATALLSATGVLSRVAALGLAAV
;
A
#
# COMPACT_ATOMS: atom_id res chain seq x y z
N MET A 1 -35.35 -6.34 -7.08
CA MET A 1 -34.91 -5.22 -6.21
C MET A 1 -33.44 -4.94 -6.56
N THR A 2 -33.16 -3.81 -7.15
CA THR A 2 -31.78 -3.35 -7.36
C THR A 2 -31.33 -2.60 -6.12
N LEU A 3 -30.20 -3.01 -5.54
CA LEU A 3 -29.60 -2.32 -4.38
C LEU A 3 -29.26 -0.89 -4.76
N GLY A 4 -29.57 0.05 -3.88
CA GLY A 4 -29.19 1.45 -4.06
C GLY A 4 -27.68 1.69 -3.81
N PRO A 5 -27.13 2.83 -4.26
CA PRO A 5 -25.70 3.14 -4.09
C PRO A 5 -25.23 3.09 -2.64
N LEU A 6 -26.04 3.52 -1.68
CA LEU A 6 -25.70 3.49 -0.26
C LEU A 6 -25.65 2.06 0.28
N GLU A 7 -26.58 1.20 -0.14
CA GLU A 7 -26.60 -0.21 0.29
C GLU A 7 -25.36 -0.94 -0.25
N LEU A 8 -25.01 -0.71 -1.50
CA LEU A 8 -23.80 -1.27 -2.12
C LEU A 8 -22.53 -0.77 -1.40
N PHE A 9 -22.48 0.50 -1.04
CA PHE A 9 -21.36 1.07 -0.28
C PHE A 9 -21.24 0.41 1.11
N LEU A 10 -22.33 0.30 1.87
CA LEU A 10 -22.33 -0.32 3.19
C LEU A 10 -21.94 -1.80 3.15
N ILE A 11 -22.44 -2.54 2.15
CA ILE A 11 -22.04 -3.93 1.92
C ILE A 11 -20.54 -4.00 1.60
N GLY A 12 -20.04 -3.13 0.75
CA GLY A 12 -18.60 -3.05 0.42
C GLY A 12 -17.74 -2.81 1.66
N VAL A 13 -18.12 -1.88 2.52
CA VAL A 13 -17.43 -1.60 3.78
C VAL A 13 -17.45 -2.82 4.71
N ALA A 14 -18.60 -3.48 4.86
CA ALA A 14 -18.74 -4.66 5.69
C ALA A 14 -17.88 -5.84 5.17
N LEU A 15 -17.87 -6.05 3.86
CA LEU A 15 -17.03 -7.08 3.22
C LEU A 15 -15.54 -6.75 3.35
N ALA A 16 -15.16 -5.50 3.22
CA ALA A 16 -13.77 -5.07 3.40
C ALA A 16 -13.31 -5.28 4.85
N ALA A 17 -14.14 -4.96 5.84
CA ALA A 17 -13.85 -5.17 7.25
C ALA A 17 -13.71 -6.68 7.57
N ALA A 18 -14.65 -7.50 7.12
CA ALA A 18 -14.60 -8.95 7.32
C ALA A 18 -13.42 -9.59 6.60
N GLY A 19 -13.14 -9.17 5.37
CA GLY A 19 -11.98 -9.63 4.59
C GLY A 19 -10.66 -9.26 5.24
N GLY A 20 -10.55 -8.04 5.76
CA GLY A 20 -9.38 -7.58 6.50
C GLY A 20 -9.11 -8.41 7.76
N GLU A 21 -10.14 -8.68 8.54
CA GLU A 21 -10.03 -9.54 9.74
C GLU A 21 -9.58 -10.97 9.38
N LEU A 22 -10.19 -11.58 8.37
CA LEU A 22 -9.81 -12.91 7.89
C LEU A 22 -8.37 -12.93 7.37
N PHE A 23 -7.96 -11.87 6.67
CA PHE A 23 -6.60 -11.72 6.16
C PHE A 23 -5.57 -11.64 7.29
N VAL A 24 -5.83 -10.82 8.32
CA VAL A 24 -4.94 -10.71 9.49
C VAL A 24 -4.82 -12.05 10.21
N ARG A 25 -5.94 -12.71 10.50
CA ARG A 25 -5.93 -14.05 11.14
C ARG A 25 -5.20 -15.08 10.29
N GLY A 26 -5.41 -15.09 8.99
CA GLY A 26 -4.73 -15.98 8.05
C GLY A 26 -3.22 -15.76 8.02
N THR A 27 -2.79 -14.52 8.01
CA THR A 27 -1.37 -14.11 8.02
C THR A 27 -0.68 -14.54 9.33
N VAL A 28 -1.32 -14.30 10.47
CA VAL A 28 -0.80 -14.72 11.78
C VAL A 28 -0.74 -16.25 11.86
N GLY A 29 -1.81 -16.95 11.47
CA GLY A 29 -1.84 -18.41 11.47
C GLY A 29 -0.81 -19.03 10.53
N LEU A 30 -0.51 -18.41 9.39
CA LEU A 30 0.57 -18.83 8.49
C LEU A 30 1.94 -18.67 9.17
N ALA A 31 2.18 -17.55 9.84
CA ALA A 31 3.41 -17.29 10.57
C ALA A 31 3.65 -18.35 11.67
N GLU A 32 2.63 -18.63 12.47
CA GLU A 32 2.71 -19.61 13.55
C GLU A 32 3.02 -21.04 13.03
N ARG A 33 2.37 -21.44 11.92
CA ARG A 33 2.57 -22.79 11.34
C ARG A 33 3.90 -22.95 10.63
N SER A 34 4.41 -21.89 10.00
CA SER A 34 5.67 -21.93 9.26
C SER A 34 6.91 -21.72 10.13
N GLY A 35 6.74 -21.30 11.39
CA GLY A 35 7.84 -20.90 12.27
C GLY A 35 8.58 -19.64 11.80
N ILE A 36 8.01 -18.92 10.84
CA ILE A 36 8.57 -17.66 10.33
C ILE A 36 8.11 -16.51 11.23
N PRO A 37 8.99 -15.58 11.61
CA PRO A 37 8.57 -14.42 12.39
C PRO A 37 7.38 -13.69 11.77
N PRO A 38 6.32 -13.36 12.53
CA PRO A 38 5.13 -12.68 12.01
C PRO A 38 5.45 -11.37 11.27
N ALA A 39 6.48 -10.64 11.72
CA ALA A 39 6.94 -9.42 11.05
C ALA A 39 7.43 -9.69 9.62
N LEU A 40 8.11 -10.81 9.38
CA LEU A 40 8.59 -11.15 8.04
C LEU A 40 7.43 -11.53 7.11
N ILE A 41 6.45 -12.28 7.59
CA ILE A 41 5.23 -12.58 6.82
C ILE A 41 4.47 -11.28 6.51
N ALA A 42 4.35 -10.36 7.48
CA ALA A 42 3.68 -9.08 7.27
C ALA A 42 4.39 -8.22 6.20
N VAL A 43 5.71 -8.13 6.25
CA VAL A 43 6.49 -7.31 5.29
C VAL A 43 6.55 -7.94 3.89
N THR A 44 6.38 -9.25 3.75
CA THR A 44 6.43 -9.94 2.45
C THR A 44 5.03 -10.26 1.92
N VAL A 45 4.40 -11.28 2.47
CA VAL A 45 3.13 -11.83 1.96
C VAL A 45 2.00 -10.82 2.10
N ALA A 46 1.86 -10.19 3.28
CA ALA A 46 0.79 -9.24 3.52
C ALA A 46 0.97 -7.97 2.71
N ALA A 47 2.19 -7.43 2.63
CA ALA A 47 2.47 -6.24 1.83
C ALA A 47 2.20 -6.50 0.34
N PHE A 48 2.64 -7.64 -0.21
CA PHE A 48 2.35 -8.01 -1.60
C PHE A 48 0.85 -8.14 -1.85
N ALA A 49 0.13 -8.85 -0.98
CA ALA A 49 -1.31 -9.05 -1.13
C ALA A 49 -2.09 -7.72 -1.09
N THR A 50 -1.74 -6.82 -0.18
CA THR A 50 -2.41 -5.51 -0.08
C THR A 50 -2.06 -4.55 -1.20
N SER A 51 -0.89 -4.70 -1.84
CA SER A 51 -0.48 -3.89 -3.00
C SER A 51 -0.85 -4.49 -4.35
N SER A 52 -1.47 -5.68 -4.37
CA SER A 52 -1.90 -6.34 -5.62
C SER A 52 -2.93 -5.53 -6.42
N PRO A 53 -3.93 -4.87 -5.81
CA PRO A 53 -4.87 -4.01 -6.54
C PRO A 53 -4.17 -2.87 -7.27
N GLU A 54 -3.21 -2.22 -6.62
CA GLU A 54 -2.43 -1.13 -7.21
C GLU A 54 -1.59 -1.63 -8.39
N LEU A 55 -1.04 -2.83 -8.30
CA LEU A 55 -0.29 -3.47 -9.39
C LEU A 55 -1.20 -3.74 -10.59
N VAL A 56 -2.41 -4.24 -10.38
CA VAL A 56 -3.40 -4.46 -11.46
C VAL A 56 -3.76 -3.14 -12.13
N VAL A 57 -4.09 -2.10 -11.35
CA VAL A 57 -4.38 -0.76 -11.90
C VAL A 57 -3.19 -0.22 -12.70
N ALA A 58 -1.97 -0.42 -12.22
CA ALA A 58 -0.76 0.03 -12.92
C ALA A 58 -0.58 -0.67 -14.29
N ILE A 59 -0.76 -2.00 -14.33
CA ILE A 59 -0.65 -2.79 -15.56
C ILE A 59 -1.73 -2.38 -16.56
N ASP A 60 -2.98 -2.29 -16.13
CA ASP A 60 -4.10 -1.97 -17.00
C ASP A 60 -4.03 -0.53 -17.54
N SER A 61 -3.63 0.42 -16.70
CA SER A 61 -3.40 1.81 -17.11
C SER A 61 -2.28 1.92 -18.15
N ALA A 62 -1.19 1.18 -17.95
CA ALA A 62 -0.07 1.15 -18.91
C ALA A 62 -0.52 0.55 -20.26
N ARG A 63 -1.31 -0.53 -20.24
CA ARG A 63 -1.87 -1.16 -21.44
C ARG A 63 -2.86 -0.25 -22.18
N ALA A 64 -3.64 0.51 -21.41
CA ALA A 64 -4.59 1.48 -21.97
C ALA A 64 -3.92 2.76 -22.51
N GLY A 65 -2.59 2.91 -22.38
CA GLY A 65 -1.85 4.09 -22.85
C GLY A 65 -2.02 5.32 -21.96
N VAL A 66 -2.48 5.14 -20.72
CA VAL A 66 -2.71 6.21 -19.72
C VAL A 66 -1.89 5.98 -18.43
N PRO A 67 -0.55 5.88 -18.53
CA PRO A 67 0.31 5.52 -17.38
C PRO A 67 0.26 6.54 -16.22
N GLN A 68 -0.25 7.74 -16.47
CA GLN A 68 -0.45 8.77 -15.43
C GLN A 68 -1.42 8.30 -14.33
N ILE A 69 -2.38 7.44 -14.68
CA ILE A 69 -3.31 6.85 -13.70
C ILE A 69 -2.54 5.91 -12.75
N ALA A 70 -1.62 5.10 -13.27
CA ALA A 70 -0.76 4.24 -12.45
C ALA A 70 0.08 5.06 -11.46
N LEU A 71 0.71 6.13 -11.95
CA LEU A 71 1.52 7.02 -11.12
C LEU A 71 0.68 7.70 -10.03
N GLY A 72 -0.48 8.27 -10.40
CA GLY A 72 -1.39 8.90 -9.46
C GLY A 72 -1.91 7.94 -8.40
N ASN A 73 -2.24 6.71 -8.79
CA ASN A 73 -2.68 5.66 -7.87
C ASN A 73 -1.57 5.28 -6.87
N ALA A 74 -0.35 5.04 -7.33
CA ALA A 74 0.77 4.67 -6.47
C ALA A 74 1.16 5.78 -5.49
N LEU A 75 1.26 7.02 -5.94
CA LEU A 75 1.57 8.16 -5.08
C LEU A 75 0.41 8.48 -4.12
N GLY A 76 -0.83 8.39 -4.60
CA GLY A 76 -2.04 8.61 -3.80
C GLY A 76 -2.20 7.57 -2.70
N ALA A 77 -1.99 6.28 -2.99
CA ALA A 77 -2.02 5.21 -2.01
C ALA A 77 -0.99 5.45 -0.89
N ASN A 78 0.20 5.91 -1.23
CA ASN A 78 1.24 6.22 -0.25
C ASN A 78 0.85 7.38 0.68
N VAL A 79 0.26 8.45 0.13
CA VAL A 79 -0.25 9.58 0.91
C VAL A 79 -1.38 9.13 1.85
N VAL A 80 -2.34 8.34 1.35
CA VAL A 80 -3.45 7.82 2.15
C VAL A 80 -2.93 6.91 3.27
N ASN A 81 -2.01 6.02 2.97
CA ASN A 81 -1.45 5.09 3.97
C ASN A 81 -0.68 5.84 5.07
N LEU A 82 0.14 6.83 4.72
CA LEU A 82 0.93 7.59 5.70
C LEU A 82 0.09 8.62 6.47
N ALA A 83 -0.81 9.34 5.81
CA ALA A 83 -1.55 10.41 6.47
C ALA A 83 -2.84 9.90 7.14
N LEU A 84 -3.65 9.15 6.42
CA LEU A 84 -4.97 8.73 6.92
C LEU A 84 -4.86 7.43 7.73
N VAL A 85 -4.36 6.36 7.12
CA VAL A 85 -4.36 5.03 7.77
C VAL A 85 -3.46 5.04 8.99
N PHE A 86 -2.21 5.48 8.86
CA PHE A 86 -1.29 5.55 9.98
C PHE A 86 -1.74 6.56 11.04
N GLY A 87 -2.29 7.71 10.63
CA GLY A 87 -2.89 8.68 11.56
C GLY A 87 -4.03 8.08 12.37
N LEU A 88 -4.96 7.35 11.74
CA LEU A 88 -6.06 6.68 12.42
C LEU A 88 -5.56 5.58 13.37
N VAL A 89 -4.57 4.79 12.96
CA VAL A 89 -3.95 3.77 13.81
C VAL A 89 -3.39 4.39 15.08
N LEU A 90 -2.68 5.51 14.98
CA LEU A 90 -2.12 6.21 16.16
C LEU A 90 -3.18 6.77 17.09
N LEU A 91 -4.35 7.15 16.57
CA LEU A 91 -5.48 7.61 17.39
C LEU A 91 -6.11 6.46 18.20
N VAL A 92 -6.21 5.27 17.60
CA VAL A 92 -6.83 4.09 18.24
C VAL A 92 -5.83 3.33 19.12
N ALA A 93 -4.59 3.18 18.67
CA ALA A 93 -3.54 2.44 19.36
C ALA A 93 -2.23 3.23 19.33
N PRO A 94 -2.01 4.16 20.26
CA PRO A 94 -0.79 4.92 20.35
C PRO A 94 0.43 3.99 20.46
N THR A 95 1.32 4.04 19.49
CA THR A 95 2.47 3.16 19.38
C THR A 95 3.76 3.94 19.70
N LYS A 96 4.63 3.35 20.53
CA LYS A 96 5.95 3.93 20.79
C LYS A 96 6.85 3.68 19.60
N LEU A 97 7.17 4.71 18.86
CA LEU A 97 8.15 4.65 17.79
C LEU A 97 9.56 4.60 18.37
N THR A 98 10.36 3.65 17.93
CA THR A 98 11.76 3.58 18.32
C THR A 98 12.59 4.62 17.55
N ARG A 99 13.69 5.09 18.13
CA ARG A 99 14.61 5.99 17.41
C ARG A 99 15.24 5.31 16.18
N ALA A 100 15.36 3.98 16.19
CA ALA A 100 15.84 3.21 15.05
C ALA A 100 14.84 3.25 13.88
N SER A 101 13.55 3.01 14.13
CA SER A 101 12.51 3.11 13.12
C SER A 101 12.42 4.52 12.54
N LEU A 102 12.43 5.56 13.38
CA LEU A 102 12.41 6.95 12.91
C LEU A 102 13.61 7.31 12.01
N ARG A 103 14.79 6.76 12.29
CA ARG A 103 16.02 7.09 11.53
C ARG A 103 16.17 6.26 10.26
N ARG A 104 15.64 5.05 10.21
CA ARG A 104 15.79 4.13 9.09
C ARG A 104 14.53 4.06 8.22
N ASP A 105 13.39 3.81 8.82
CA ASP A 105 12.18 3.47 8.10
C ASP A 105 11.45 4.71 7.56
N LEU A 106 11.41 5.79 8.35
CA LEU A 106 10.73 7.02 7.93
C LEU A 106 11.42 7.72 6.74
N PRO A 107 12.75 7.89 6.71
CA PRO A 107 13.41 8.45 5.52
C PRO A 107 13.21 7.58 4.28
N ALA A 108 13.26 6.25 4.39
CA ALA A 108 13.00 5.34 3.27
C ALA A 108 11.57 5.47 2.76
N ALA A 109 10.58 5.50 3.66
CA ALA A 109 9.17 5.65 3.31
C ALA A 109 8.87 6.98 2.61
N LEU A 110 9.60 8.04 2.89
CA LEU A 110 9.43 9.35 2.28
C LEU A 110 10.29 9.55 1.02
N ALA A 111 11.49 8.96 0.99
CA ALA A 111 12.45 9.18 -0.09
C ALA A 111 11.97 8.61 -1.43
N LEU A 112 11.41 7.40 -1.44
CA LEU A 112 10.93 6.77 -2.68
C LEU A 112 9.78 7.52 -3.34
N PRO A 113 8.68 7.89 -2.64
CA PRO A 113 7.63 8.72 -3.21
C PRO A 113 8.13 10.09 -3.67
N ALA A 114 9.02 10.72 -2.89
CA ALA A 114 9.60 12.01 -3.24
C ALA A 114 10.48 11.91 -4.50
N ALA A 115 11.32 10.89 -4.60
CA ALA A 115 12.14 10.64 -5.79
C ALA A 115 11.26 10.38 -7.02
N THR A 116 10.20 9.58 -6.87
CA THR A 116 9.24 9.30 -7.94
C THR A 116 8.55 10.58 -8.40
N ALA A 117 8.08 11.42 -7.47
CA ALA A 117 7.45 12.69 -7.79
C ALA A 117 8.41 13.64 -8.49
N LEU A 118 9.66 13.78 -8.02
CA LEU A 118 10.68 14.60 -8.62
C LEU A 118 11.04 14.15 -10.04
N LEU A 119 11.24 12.86 -10.26
CA LEU A 119 11.52 12.30 -11.58
C LEU A 119 10.34 12.49 -12.53
N SER A 120 9.12 12.47 -12.01
CA SER A 120 7.90 12.68 -12.80
C SER A 120 7.63 14.16 -13.10
N ALA A 121 8.24 15.09 -12.37
CA ALA A 121 8.06 16.54 -12.57
C ALA A 121 8.53 17.03 -13.95
N THR A 122 9.43 16.29 -14.59
CA THR A 122 9.88 16.55 -15.97
C THR A 122 8.84 16.15 -17.03
N GLY A 123 7.73 15.54 -16.63
CA GLY A 123 6.68 15.03 -17.52
C GLY A 123 7.01 13.70 -18.21
N VAL A 124 8.22 13.19 -18.06
CA VAL A 124 8.65 11.90 -18.66
C VAL A 124 9.41 11.07 -17.64
N LEU A 125 8.84 9.94 -17.27
CA LEU A 125 9.55 8.92 -16.48
C LEU A 125 10.23 7.93 -17.44
N SER A 126 11.55 8.03 -17.57
CA SER A 126 12.29 7.14 -18.47
C SER A 126 12.30 5.69 -17.94
N ARG A 127 12.46 4.71 -18.84
CA ARG A 127 12.58 3.29 -18.45
C ARG A 127 13.76 3.04 -17.51
N VAL A 128 14.84 3.80 -17.66
CA VAL A 128 16.02 3.70 -16.78
C VAL A 128 15.70 4.19 -15.39
N ALA A 129 15.01 5.32 -15.26
CA ALA A 129 14.55 5.83 -13.96
C ALA A 129 13.56 4.87 -13.29
N ALA A 130 12.65 4.27 -14.05
CA ALA A 130 11.70 3.28 -13.54
C ALA A 130 12.41 2.00 -13.03
N LEU A 131 13.42 1.50 -13.76
CA LEU A 131 14.22 0.37 -13.29
C LEU A 131 15.03 0.70 -12.04
N GLY A 132 15.59 1.92 -11.96
CA GLY A 132 16.27 2.39 -10.75
C GLY A 132 15.36 2.44 -9.53
N LEU A 133 14.11 2.92 -9.68
CA LEU A 133 13.12 2.93 -8.60
C LEU A 133 12.66 1.52 -8.18
N ALA A 134 12.63 0.56 -9.12
CA ALA A 134 12.24 -0.82 -8.83
C ALA A 134 13.36 -1.65 -8.16
N ALA A 135 14.60 -1.18 -8.20
CA ALA A 135 15.76 -1.88 -7.66
C ALA A 135 16.07 -1.51 -6.19
N VAL A 136 15.35 -0.55 -5.61
CA VAL A 136 15.51 -0.08 -4.22
C VAL A 136 14.52 -0.76 -3.30
#